data_97ee61cb71ec954adf4374268ee0e0be
#
_entry.id   97ee61cb71ec954adf4374268ee0e0be
#
_cell.length_a   1.000
_cell.length_b   1.000
_cell.length_c   1.000
_cell.angle_alpha   90.00
_cell.angle_beta   90.00
_cell.angle_gamma   90.00
#
_symmetry.space_group_name_H-M   'P 1'
#
loop_
_entity.id
_entity.type
_entity.pdbx_description
1 polymer ?
#
loop_
_entity_poly.entity_id
_entity_poly.type
_entity_poly.pdbx_seq_one_letter_code
_entity_poly.pdbx_strand_id
1 'polypeptide(L)'
;DGPSAGLAITTAILSELSGIPIKHNIAMTGEISLKGNALAIGGLKEKSMAAYKAGCDTIIIPKDNLKDLTKISDEVKKNVNFVSVSSFDEVAKDALEYMPNKKNSKVIINTNAEAGSSAAVTQ
;
A
#
# COMPACT_ATOMS: atom_id res chain seq x y z
N ASP A 1 -0.77 -12.05 4.90
CA ASP A 1 -2.06 -12.62 5.03
C ASP A 1 -2.85 -12.00 6.11
N GLY A 2 -4.16 -12.25 6.04
CA GLY A 2 -5.09 -11.75 7.00
C GLY A 2 -5.04 -10.24 7.11
N PRO A 3 -5.09 -9.73 8.33
CA PRO A 3 -5.24 -8.29 8.54
C PRO A 3 -4.08 -7.47 8.01
N SER A 4 -2.90 -8.04 7.91
CA SER A 4 -1.72 -7.25 7.52
C SER A 4 -1.71 -6.90 6.04
N ALA A 5 -2.65 -7.41 5.26
CA ALA A 5 -2.72 -7.15 3.83
C ALA A 5 -3.63 -5.96 3.48
N GLY A 6 -4.23 -5.33 4.47
CA GLY A 6 -5.21 -4.28 4.21
C GLY A 6 -4.71 -3.14 3.35
N LEU A 7 -3.53 -2.60 3.65
CA LEU A 7 -2.99 -1.51 2.85
C LEU A 7 -2.73 -1.95 1.41
N ALA A 8 -2.16 -3.14 1.23
CA ALA A 8 -1.84 -3.63 -0.10
C ALA A 8 -3.10 -3.86 -0.94
N ILE A 9 -4.11 -4.47 -0.34
CA ILE A 9 -5.36 -4.74 -1.04
C ILE A 9 -6.04 -3.44 -1.44
N THR A 10 -6.12 -2.49 -0.51
CA THR A 10 -6.79 -1.22 -0.79
C THR A 10 -6.04 -0.45 -1.87
N THR A 11 -4.72 -0.47 -1.84
CA THR A 11 -3.92 0.20 -2.87
C THR A 11 -4.12 -0.47 -4.23
N ALA A 12 -4.20 -1.80 -4.26
CA ALA A 12 -4.44 -2.50 -5.51
C ALA A 12 -5.81 -2.16 -6.09
N ILE A 13 -6.82 -2.04 -5.22
CA ILE A 13 -8.15 -1.65 -5.68
C ILE A 13 -8.12 -0.22 -6.24
N LEU A 14 -7.45 0.71 -5.54
CA LEU A 14 -7.36 2.07 -6.04
C LEU A 14 -6.62 2.12 -7.37
N SER A 15 -5.54 1.37 -7.51
CA SER A 15 -4.79 1.32 -8.76
C SER A 15 -5.67 0.81 -9.89
N GLU A 16 -6.43 -0.25 -9.64
CA GLU A 16 -7.32 -0.81 -10.64
C GLU A 16 -8.41 0.18 -11.03
N LEU A 17 -9.02 0.80 -10.03
CA LEU A 17 -10.13 1.72 -10.28
C LEU A 17 -9.68 3.03 -10.95
N SER A 18 -8.51 3.51 -10.61
CA SER A 18 -8.02 4.78 -11.16
C SER A 18 -7.26 4.60 -12.48
N GLY A 19 -6.84 3.39 -12.79
CA GLY A 19 -5.99 3.14 -13.93
C GLY A 19 -4.54 3.58 -13.73
N ILE A 20 -4.15 3.94 -12.51
CA ILE A 20 -2.80 4.39 -12.20
C ILE A 20 -1.98 3.24 -11.66
N PRO A 21 -0.86 2.89 -12.30
CA PRO A 21 -0.06 1.75 -11.85
C PRO A 21 0.58 1.98 -10.49
N ILE A 22 0.80 0.90 -9.77
CA ILE A 22 1.62 0.91 -8.57
C ILE A 22 3.07 0.89 -9.01
N LYS A 23 3.91 1.66 -8.31
CA LYS A 23 5.33 1.70 -8.61
C LYS A 23 5.95 0.32 -8.49
N HIS A 24 7.00 0.08 -9.27
CA HIS A 24 7.76 -1.17 -9.21
C HIS A 24 8.55 -1.27 -7.92
N ASN A 25 8.85 -2.51 -7.54
CA ASN A 25 9.78 -2.80 -6.45
C ASN A 25 9.33 -2.24 -5.10
N ILE A 26 8.03 -2.04 -4.94
CA ILE A 26 7.45 -1.58 -3.70
C ILE A 26 6.71 -2.74 -3.03
N ALA A 27 6.95 -2.91 -1.75
CA ALA A 27 6.14 -3.76 -0.91
C ALA A 27 5.45 -2.89 0.13
N MET A 28 4.35 -3.36 0.65
CA MET A 28 3.68 -2.66 1.72
C MET A 28 3.02 -3.66 2.66
N THR A 29 2.95 -3.29 3.92
CA THR A 29 2.30 -4.12 4.92
C THR A 29 1.58 -3.20 5.89
N GLY A 30 0.46 -3.66 6.41
CA GLY A 30 -0.33 -2.89 7.36
C GLY A 30 -1.79 -3.16 7.19
N GLU A 31 -2.52 -2.95 8.27
CA GLU A 31 -3.97 -2.97 8.24
C GLU A 31 -4.47 -1.56 8.00
N ILE A 32 -5.73 -1.47 7.64
CA ILE A 32 -6.37 -0.17 7.45
C ILE A 32 -7.65 -0.17 8.27
N SER A 33 -7.87 0.91 9.02
CA SER A 33 -9.10 1.08 9.79
C SER A 33 -10.20 1.61 8.89
N LEU A 34 -11.43 1.57 9.41
CA LEU A 34 -12.57 2.11 8.67
C LEU A 34 -12.42 3.60 8.37
N LYS A 35 -11.62 4.30 9.16
CA LYS A 35 -11.38 5.72 8.94
C LYS A 35 -10.19 5.98 8.02
N GLY A 36 -9.58 4.92 7.50
CA GLY A 36 -8.45 5.07 6.59
C GLY A 36 -7.11 5.20 7.25
N ASN A 37 -7.01 4.92 8.55
CA ASN A 37 -5.74 4.98 9.26
C ASN A 37 -4.96 3.69 9.09
N ALA A 38 -3.64 3.81 8.93
CA ALA A 38 -2.76 2.65 8.85
C ALA A 38 -2.51 2.12 10.27
N LEU A 39 -2.68 0.81 10.42
CA LEU A 39 -2.53 0.16 11.71
C LEU A 39 -1.31 -0.75 11.71
N ALA A 40 -0.61 -0.77 12.82
CA ALA A 40 0.61 -1.56 12.97
C ALA A 40 0.34 -3.06 12.82
N ILE A 41 1.36 -3.76 12.36
CA ILE A 41 1.29 -5.20 12.18
C ILE A 41 2.43 -5.86 12.96
N GLY A 42 2.31 -7.17 13.16
CA GLY A 42 3.40 -7.97 13.69
C GLY A 42 4.21 -8.57 12.55
N GLY A 43 5.40 -9.07 12.90
CA GLY A 43 6.22 -9.78 11.93
C GLY A 43 6.92 -8.92 10.91
N LEU A 44 7.16 -7.65 11.22
CA LEU A 44 7.83 -6.76 10.27
C LEU A 44 9.22 -7.29 9.88
N LYS A 45 9.93 -7.88 10.82
CA LYS A 45 11.27 -8.41 10.54
C LYS A 45 11.22 -9.44 9.41
N GLU A 46 10.32 -10.39 9.53
CA GLU A 46 10.20 -11.46 8.54
C GLU A 46 9.66 -10.95 7.22
N LYS A 47 8.69 -10.04 7.27
CA LYS A 47 8.08 -9.50 6.06
C LYS A 47 9.06 -8.63 5.29
N SER A 48 9.86 -7.83 6.00
CA SER A 48 10.85 -6.99 5.33
C SER A 48 11.94 -7.82 4.68
N MET A 49 12.36 -8.88 5.33
CA MET A 49 13.36 -9.77 4.73
C MET A 49 12.81 -10.45 3.47
N ALA A 50 11.57 -10.89 3.51
CA ALA A 50 10.95 -11.51 2.35
C ALA A 50 10.84 -10.53 1.20
N ALA A 51 10.44 -9.29 1.48
CA ALA A 51 10.35 -8.26 0.44
C ALA A 51 11.71 -7.94 -0.15
N TYR A 52 12.73 -7.83 0.69
CA TYR A 52 14.08 -7.59 0.23
C TYR A 52 14.56 -8.70 -0.70
N LYS A 53 14.34 -9.95 -0.30
CA LYS A 53 14.72 -11.09 -1.13
C LYS A 53 13.96 -11.15 -2.43
N ALA A 54 12.76 -10.62 -2.46
CA ALA A 54 11.96 -10.56 -3.68
C ALA A 54 12.37 -9.41 -4.60
N GLY A 55 13.35 -8.60 -4.21
CA GLY A 55 13.85 -7.52 -5.04
C GLY A 55 13.22 -6.17 -4.79
N CYS A 56 12.42 -6.04 -3.72
CA CYS A 56 11.84 -4.75 -3.38
C CYS A 56 12.90 -3.83 -2.79
N ASP A 57 12.88 -2.58 -3.19
CA ASP A 57 13.78 -1.58 -2.66
C ASP A 57 13.09 -0.58 -1.76
N THR A 58 11.77 -0.65 -1.66
CA THR A 58 10.98 0.25 -0.83
C THR A 58 9.90 -0.55 -0.13
N ILE A 59 9.74 -0.32 1.16
CA ILE A 59 8.69 -0.97 1.93
C ILE A 59 7.90 0.12 2.67
N ILE A 60 6.60 0.15 2.44
CA ILE A 60 5.72 1.09 3.12
C ILE A 60 5.19 0.39 4.36
N ILE A 61 5.34 1.04 5.50
CA ILE A 61 4.95 0.49 6.79
C ILE A 61 4.09 1.48 7.55
N PRO A 62 3.23 1.02 8.44
CA PRO A 62 2.52 1.94 9.33
C PRO A 62 3.50 2.68 10.24
N LYS A 63 3.17 3.92 10.55
CA LYS A 63 4.00 4.74 11.41
C LYS A 63 4.29 4.06 12.75
N ASP A 64 3.30 3.36 13.29
CA ASP A 64 3.47 2.71 14.58
C ASP A 64 4.43 1.52 14.53
N ASN A 65 4.86 1.13 13.35
CA ASN A 65 5.88 0.08 13.20
C ASN A 65 7.30 0.66 13.15
N LEU A 66 7.47 1.97 13.22
CA LEU A 66 8.82 2.55 13.23
C LEU A 66 9.67 2.01 14.38
N LYS A 67 9.05 1.72 15.51
CA LYS A 67 9.76 1.15 16.65
C LYS A 67 10.35 -0.22 16.35
N ASP A 68 9.83 -0.90 15.35
CA ASP A 68 10.30 -2.25 15.01
C ASP A 68 11.49 -2.23 14.07
N LEU A 69 11.89 -1.06 13.58
CA LEU A 69 13.05 -0.98 12.69
C LEU A 69 14.33 -1.41 13.38
N THR A 70 14.39 -1.29 14.70
CA THR A 70 15.56 -1.75 15.46
C THR A 70 15.76 -3.26 15.37
N LYS A 71 14.71 -3.99 15.01
CA LYS A 71 14.76 -5.45 14.88
C LYS A 71 15.15 -5.89 13.48
N ILE A 72 15.26 -4.97 12.55
CA ILE A 72 15.54 -5.26 11.15
C ILE A 72 17.05 -5.39 10.99
N SER A 73 17.50 -6.36 10.19
CA SER A 73 18.91 -6.55 9.97
C SER A 73 19.54 -5.35 9.26
N ASP A 74 20.82 -5.13 9.50
CA ASP A 74 21.53 -4.02 8.86
C ASP A 74 21.55 -4.17 7.35
N GLU A 75 21.63 -5.40 6.86
CA GLU A 75 21.62 -5.64 5.42
C GLU A 75 20.34 -5.11 4.79
N VAL A 76 19.20 -5.42 5.39
CA VAL A 76 17.92 -4.94 4.86
C VAL A 76 17.83 -3.43 4.97
N LYS A 77 18.22 -2.87 6.12
CA LYS A 77 18.14 -1.42 6.32
C LYS A 77 19.03 -0.64 5.35
N LYS A 78 20.13 -1.23 4.93
CA LYS A 78 21.03 -0.56 3.98
C LYS A 78 20.47 -0.56 2.57
N ASN A 79 19.68 -1.57 2.22
CA ASN A 79 19.26 -1.78 0.84
C ASN A 79 17.78 -1.48 0.61
N VAL A 80 17.03 -1.24 1.65
CA VAL A 80 15.59 -1.02 1.55
C VAL A 80 15.25 0.32 2.19
N ASN A 81 14.48 1.12 1.48
CA ASN A 81 13.97 2.37 1.99
C ASN A 81 12.63 2.11 2.69
N PHE A 82 12.56 2.41 3.98
CA PHE A 82 11.33 2.25 4.74
C PHE A 82 10.59 3.57 4.77
N VAL A 83 9.36 3.56 4.29
CA VAL A 83 8.50 4.74 4.25
C VAL A 83 7.37 4.53 5.23
N SER A 84 7.26 5.39 6.23
CA SER A 84 6.20 5.25 7.21
C SER A 84 4.99 6.09 6.84
N VAL A 85 3.82 5.54 7.08
CA VAL A 85 2.57 6.21 6.73
C VAL A 85 1.58 6.10 7.89
N SER A 86 0.73 7.10 8.03
CA SER A 86 -0.31 7.12 9.05
C SER A 86 -1.69 6.85 8.47
N SER A 87 -1.87 7.06 7.19
CA SER A 87 -3.18 6.95 6.55
C SER A 87 -3.03 6.36 5.16
N PHE A 88 -4.15 5.90 4.63
CA PHE A 88 -4.19 5.39 3.27
C PHE A 88 -3.84 6.45 2.23
N ASP A 89 -4.20 7.70 2.49
CA ASP A 89 -3.86 8.77 1.55
C ASP A 89 -2.36 8.87 1.34
N GLU A 90 -1.59 8.70 2.40
CA GLU A 90 -0.13 8.71 2.28
C GLU A 90 0.38 7.51 1.52
N VAL A 91 -0.25 6.35 1.72
CA VAL A 91 0.15 5.15 0.97
C VAL A 91 -0.05 5.36 -0.52
N ALA A 92 -1.19 5.88 -0.90
CA ALA A 92 -1.50 6.11 -2.30
C ALA A 92 -0.46 7.05 -2.93
N LYS A 93 -0.12 8.11 -2.21
CA LYS A 93 0.85 9.08 -2.68
C LYS A 93 2.23 8.45 -2.91
N ASP A 94 2.63 7.54 -2.03
CA ASP A 94 3.97 6.94 -2.11
C ASP A 94 4.03 5.73 -3.03
N ALA A 95 2.92 5.03 -3.21
CA ALA A 95 2.90 3.76 -3.93
C ALA A 95 2.51 3.88 -5.38
N LEU A 96 1.68 4.84 -5.73
CA LEU A 96 1.23 4.99 -7.10
C LEU A 96 2.21 5.80 -7.92
N GLU A 97 2.25 5.53 -9.23
CA GLU A 97 3.13 6.24 -10.14
C GLU A 97 2.89 7.74 -10.09
N TYR A 98 1.61 8.14 -9.94
CA TYR A 98 1.24 9.52 -9.76
C TYR A 98 -0.11 9.57 -9.07
N MET A 99 -0.47 10.74 -8.54
CA MET A 99 -1.73 10.88 -7.83
C MET A 99 -2.89 11.10 -8.81
N PRO A 100 -4.05 10.56 -8.50
CA PRO A 100 -5.23 10.88 -9.30
C PRO A 100 -5.50 12.37 -9.29
N ASN A 101 -5.84 12.93 -10.45
CA ASN A 101 -6.23 14.32 -10.56
C ASN A 101 -7.59 14.49 -9.87
N LYS A 102 -7.70 15.46 -8.97
CA LYS A 102 -8.93 15.66 -8.23
C LYS A 102 -10.14 15.90 -9.13
N LYS A 103 -9.94 16.59 -10.24
CA LYS A 103 -11.03 16.82 -11.17
C LYS A 103 -11.43 15.56 -11.91
N ASN A 104 -10.49 14.67 -12.13
CA ASN A 104 -10.70 13.44 -12.87
C ASN A 104 -10.62 12.21 -11.98
N SER A 105 -10.45 12.41 -10.70
CA SER A 105 -10.28 11.30 -9.76
C SER A 105 -11.60 10.86 -9.16
N LYS A 106 -12.68 11.32 -9.72
CA LYS A 106 -13.98 10.93 -9.26
C LYS A 106 -14.17 9.45 -9.55
N VAL A 107 -14.12 8.67 -8.52
CA VAL A 107 -14.32 7.24 -8.64
C VAL A 107 -15.81 6.98 -8.59
N ILE A 108 -16.31 6.40 -9.64
CA ILE A 108 -17.72 6.03 -9.72
C ILE A 108 -17.78 4.52 -9.76
N ILE A 109 -18.30 3.95 -8.71
CA ILE A 109 -18.52 2.53 -8.68
C ILE A 109 -19.88 2.29 -9.31
N ASN A 110 -19.85 1.69 -10.48
CA ASN A 110 -21.07 1.39 -11.18
C ASN A 110 -21.64 0.10 -10.62
N THR A 111 -22.74 0.22 -9.91
CA THR A 111 -23.38 -0.94 -9.29
C THR A 111 -24.49 -1.52 -10.18
N ASN A 112 -24.55 -1.09 -11.43
CA ASN A 112 -25.54 -1.59 -12.36
C ASN A 112 -25.12 -2.95 -12.93
N ALA A 113 -25.84 -3.37 -13.93
CA ALA A 113 -25.59 -4.67 -14.53
C ALA A 113 -24.18 -4.80 -15.08
N GLU A 114 -23.65 -3.72 -15.57
CA GLU A 114 -22.29 -3.75 -16.12
C GLU A 114 -21.28 -4.06 -15.06
N ALA A 115 -21.67 -3.96 -13.82
CA ALA A 115 -20.76 -4.29 -12.75
C ALA A 115 -20.29 -5.71 -12.85
N GLY A 116 -20.95 -6.55 -13.64
CA GLY A 116 -20.43 -7.87 -13.88
C GLY A 116 -19.02 -7.85 -14.46
N SER A 117 -18.65 -6.76 -15.07
CA SER A 117 -17.30 -6.59 -15.60
C SER A 117 -16.37 -5.96 -14.60
N SER A 118 -16.70 -6.02 -13.33
CA SER A 118 -15.96 -5.38 -12.26
C SER A 118 -16.45 -3.97 -12.04
N ALA A 119 -16.05 -3.42 -10.92
CA ALA A 119 -16.42 -2.06 -10.63
C ALA A 119 -15.92 -1.16 -11.75
N ALA A 120 -16.83 -0.47 -12.36
CA ALA A 120 -16.44 0.48 -13.37
C ALA A 120 -15.94 1.74 -12.70
N VAL A 121 -14.75 2.14 -13.05
CA VAL A 121 -14.17 3.34 -12.51
C VAL A 121 -14.01 4.33 -13.61
N THR A 122 -14.52 5.49 -13.36
CA THR A 122 -14.39 6.59 -14.29
C THR A 122 -13.66 7.71 -13.60
N GLN A 123 -12.75 8.28 -14.28
CA GLN A 123 -11.99 9.39 -13.73
C GLN A 123 -12.27 10.67 -14.42
#